data_103aacb62c0a5aa3f18e64d2f41a2527
#
_entry.id   103aacb62c0a5aa3f18e64d2f41a2527
#
_cell.length_a   1.000
_cell.length_b   1.000
_cell.length_c   1.000
_cell.angle_alpha   90.00
_cell.angle_beta   90.00
_cell.angle_gamma   90.00
#
_symmetry.space_group_name_H-M   'P 1'
#
loop_
_entity.id
_entity.type
_entity.pdbx_description
1 polymer ?
#
loop_
_entity_poly.entity_id
_entity_poly.type
_entity_poly.pdbx_seq_one_letter_code
_entity_poly.pdbx_strand_id
1 'polypeptide(L)'
;GAEALGDFFLEIVAAPAFADDALSRLKKRKNLRIMRYAPALPGELARELQVRSALGGVLAEADDPNAPAERWEVVGARQPGTAEWQDLAFAWDVVRHVKSNGVVVARERSAHGICAGQTNRVSAVEIACRRAGAHARGAACASDGFFPFPDGLLAAADAGCTAVIAPGGSIRDAEVIAAANARGVALVFSSRRYFLH
;
A
#
# COMPACT_ATOMS: atom_id res chain seq x y z
N GLY A 1 7.61 16.69 14.16
CA GLY A 1 6.49 16.98 13.27
C GLY A 1 6.76 18.21 12.42
N ALA A 2 6.34 19.42 12.85
CA ALA A 2 6.43 20.65 12.04
C ALA A 2 7.85 21.00 11.57
N GLU A 3 8.87 20.63 12.34
CA GLU A 3 10.28 20.84 11.98
C GLU A 3 10.72 19.91 10.83
N ALA A 4 10.29 18.66 10.86
CA ALA A 4 10.61 17.68 9.82
C ALA A 4 9.97 18.00 8.45
N LEU A 5 8.96 18.87 8.41
CA LEU A 5 8.38 19.35 7.16
C LEU A 5 9.33 20.32 6.42
N GLY A 6 10.36 20.88 7.10
CA GLY A 6 11.39 21.71 6.47
C GLY A 6 10.84 22.68 5.43
N ASP A 7 11.45 22.75 4.26
CA ASP A 7 11.01 23.58 3.12
C ASP A 7 10.08 22.83 2.14
N PHE A 8 9.57 21.66 2.51
CA PHE A 8 8.68 20.90 1.66
C PHE A 8 7.46 21.75 1.26
N PHE A 9 7.14 21.78 -0.03
CA PHE A 9 5.99 22.52 -0.53
C PHE A 9 4.70 21.86 -0.05
N LEU A 10 3.89 22.61 0.70
CA LEU A 10 2.60 22.17 1.24
C LEU A 10 1.59 23.28 1.08
N GLU A 11 0.41 22.93 0.61
CA GLU A 11 -0.72 23.84 0.53
C GLU A 11 -1.65 23.74 1.74
N ILE A 12 -1.76 22.53 2.31
CA ILE A 12 -2.63 22.24 3.44
C ILE A 12 -1.90 21.34 4.43
N VAL A 13 -2.02 21.65 5.72
CA VAL A 13 -1.67 20.75 6.82
C VAL A 13 -2.91 20.58 7.69
N ALA A 14 -3.36 19.35 7.84
CA ALA A 14 -4.49 18.99 8.67
C ALA A 14 -4.05 18.09 9.82
N ALA A 15 -4.53 18.36 11.01
CA ALA A 15 -4.26 17.52 12.18
C ALA A 15 -5.39 17.66 13.22
N PRO A 16 -5.59 16.64 14.09
CA PRO A 16 -6.56 16.74 15.18
C PRO A 16 -6.23 17.85 16.18
N ALA A 17 -4.93 18.07 16.42
CA ALA A 17 -4.44 19.12 17.28
C ALA A 17 -3.05 19.59 16.83
N PHE A 18 -2.67 20.78 17.23
CA PHE A 18 -1.36 21.36 17.02
C PHE A 18 -0.79 21.85 18.37
N ALA A 19 0.44 21.51 18.67
CA ALA A 19 1.18 22.16 19.74
C ALA A 19 1.46 23.63 19.37
N ASP A 20 1.54 24.51 20.34
CA ASP A 20 1.64 25.96 20.11
C ASP A 20 2.92 26.35 19.33
N ASP A 21 4.03 25.70 19.60
CA ASP A 21 5.29 25.88 18.89
C ASP A 21 5.18 25.41 17.41
N ALA A 22 4.53 24.28 17.17
CA ALA A 22 4.28 23.76 15.83
C ALA A 22 3.36 24.71 15.04
N LEU A 23 2.28 25.17 15.66
CA LEU A 23 1.34 26.11 15.06
C LEU A 23 2.04 27.43 14.71
N SER A 24 2.86 27.95 15.63
CA SER A 24 3.61 29.18 15.41
C SER A 24 4.60 29.08 14.25
N ARG A 25 5.24 27.92 14.06
CA ARG A 25 6.12 27.65 12.91
C ARG A 25 5.34 27.56 11.60
N LEU A 26 4.23 26.82 11.58
CA LEU A 26 3.41 26.64 10.40
C LEU A 26 2.78 27.95 9.92
N LYS A 27 2.34 28.82 10.84
CA LYS A 27 1.77 30.15 10.53
C LYS A 27 2.75 31.11 9.82
N LYS A 28 4.07 30.86 9.88
CA LYS A 28 5.05 31.66 9.15
C LYS A 28 5.00 31.45 7.63
N ARG A 29 4.35 30.37 7.17
CA ARG A 29 4.20 30.06 5.74
C ARG A 29 2.97 30.77 5.17
N LYS A 30 3.18 31.76 4.30
CA LYS A 30 2.16 32.70 3.83
C LYS A 30 0.92 32.05 3.18
N ASN A 31 1.10 30.95 2.46
CA ASN A 31 0.02 30.31 1.68
C ASN A 31 -0.42 28.94 2.25
N LEU A 32 0.09 28.56 3.43
CA LEU A 32 -0.26 27.29 4.05
C LEU A 32 -1.61 27.42 4.76
N ARG A 33 -2.54 26.55 4.40
CA ARG A 33 -3.80 26.37 5.12
C ARG A 33 -3.62 25.38 6.24
N ILE A 34 -3.92 25.78 7.45
CA ILE A 34 -3.80 24.93 8.65
C ILE A 34 -5.21 24.58 9.09
N MET A 35 -5.53 23.30 9.04
CA MET A 35 -6.86 22.79 9.36
C MET A 35 -6.82 21.90 10.60
N ARG A 36 -7.73 22.15 11.53
CA ARG A 36 -8.01 21.22 12.63
C ARG A 36 -9.29 20.45 12.35
N TYR A 37 -9.26 19.15 12.55
CA TYR A 37 -10.43 18.30 12.40
C TYR A 37 -10.66 17.44 13.65
N ALA A 38 -11.89 17.08 13.92
CA ALA A 38 -12.20 16.05 14.92
C ALA A 38 -11.94 14.69 14.28
N PRO A 39 -11.13 13.80 14.91
CA PRO A 39 -11.00 12.44 14.41
C PRO A 39 -12.36 11.77 14.40
N ALA A 40 -12.73 11.16 13.30
CA ALA A 40 -13.92 10.31 13.26
C ALA A 40 -13.67 9.09 14.16
N LEU A 41 -14.72 8.66 14.86
CA LEU A 41 -14.63 7.45 15.66
C LEU A 41 -14.42 6.23 14.77
N PRO A 42 -13.55 5.28 15.16
CA PRO A 42 -13.43 4.00 14.46
C PRO A 42 -14.81 3.35 14.29
N GLY A 43 -15.21 3.03 13.08
CA GLY A 43 -16.51 2.48 12.76
C GLY A 43 -17.54 3.49 12.21
N GLU A 44 -17.39 4.79 12.41
CA GLU A 44 -18.23 5.79 11.72
C GLU A 44 -17.84 5.89 10.23
N LEU A 45 -16.55 5.95 9.93
CA LEU A 45 -16.03 5.92 8.54
C LEU A 45 -16.27 4.58 7.84
N ALA A 46 -16.27 3.48 8.58
CA ALA A 46 -16.54 2.14 8.03
C ALA A 46 -18.01 1.91 7.61
N ARG A 47 -18.90 2.86 7.91
CA ARG A 47 -20.31 2.82 7.52
C ARG A 47 -20.64 3.76 6.37
N GLU A 48 -19.67 4.51 5.88
CA GLU A 48 -19.90 5.41 4.76
C GLU A 48 -20.06 4.64 3.46
N LEU A 49 -21.24 4.80 2.86
CA LEU A 49 -21.54 4.30 1.54
C LEU A 49 -20.67 5.04 0.52
N GLN A 50 -19.76 4.34 -0.14
CA GLN A 50 -19.02 4.92 -1.25
C GLN A 50 -19.92 4.94 -2.49
N VAL A 51 -20.20 6.14 -2.99
CA VAL A 51 -21.08 6.33 -4.13
C VAL A 51 -20.30 6.92 -5.30
N ARG A 52 -20.43 6.31 -6.47
CA ARG A 52 -19.85 6.80 -7.73
C ARG A 52 -20.93 6.93 -8.78
N SER A 53 -20.91 8.01 -9.54
CA SER A 53 -21.79 8.15 -10.70
C SER A 53 -21.39 7.15 -11.80
N ALA A 54 -22.39 6.48 -12.37
CA ALA A 54 -22.25 5.62 -13.53
C ALA A 54 -23.29 6.05 -14.57
N LEU A 55 -23.10 5.67 -15.84
CA LEU A 55 -24.01 5.98 -16.93
C LEU A 55 -25.46 5.53 -16.58
N GLY A 56 -26.33 6.49 -16.33
CA GLY A 56 -27.75 6.25 -16.02
C GLY A 56 -28.04 5.83 -14.58
N GLY A 57 -27.06 5.90 -13.65
CA GLY A 57 -27.26 5.52 -12.26
C GLY A 57 -26.08 5.84 -11.35
N VAL A 58 -26.04 5.15 -10.23
CA VAL A 58 -24.93 5.21 -9.26
C VAL A 58 -24.49 3.80 -8.89
N LEU A 59 -23.18 3.63 -8.71
CA LEU A 59 -22.60 2.49 -8.03
C LEU A 59 -22.45 2.85 -6.56
N ALA A 60 -23.01 2.02 -5.69
CA ALA A 60 -22.90 2.17 -4.25
C ALA A 60 -22.17 0.95 -3.68
N GLU A 61 -21.12 1.19 -2.91
CA GLU A 61 -20.33 0.17 -2.26
C GLU A 61 -20.33 0.42 -0.76
N ALA A 62 -20.61 -0.61 0.01
CA ALA A 62 -20.56 -0.58 1.47
C ALA A 62 -19.62 -1.67 1.96
N ASP A 63 -18.90 -1.39 3.04
CA ASP A 63 -18.17 -2.43 3.73
C ASP A 63 -19.15 -3.47 4.31
N ASP A 64 -18.88 -4.75 4.10
CA ASP A 64 -19.61 -5.82 4.73
C ASP A 64 -19.12 -6.01 6.19
N PRO A 65 -19.92 -5.62 7.20
CA PRO A 65 -19.53 -5.77 8.60
C PRO A 65 -19.39 -7.24 9.03
N ASN A 66 -19.94 -8.18 8.26
CA ASN A 66 -19.85 -9.61 8.51
C ASN A 66 -18.75 -10.29 7.67
N ALA A 67 -18.02 -9.53 6.87
CA ALA A 67 -16.92 -10.11 6.10
C ALA A 67 -15.91 -10.80 7.02
N PRO A 68 -15.44 -12.02 6.69
CA PRO A 68 -14.42 -12.70 7.48
C PRO A 68 -13.22 -11.81 7.71
N ALA A 69 -12.63 -11.91 8.91
CA ALA A 69 -11.38 -11.23 9.19
C ALA A 69 -10.31 -11.60 8.14
N GLU A 70 -9.56 -10.62 7.70
CA GLU A 70 -8.47 -10.85 6.77
C GLU A 70 -7.42 -11.77 7.40
N ARG A 71 -6.96 -12.75 6.65
CA ARG A 71 -5.91 -13.68 7.07
C ARG A 71 -4.73 -13.58 6.12
N TRP A 72 -3.54 -13.65 6.69
CA TRP A 72 -2.29 -13.69 5.98
C TRP A 72 -1.59 -15.02 6.23
N GLU A 73 -1.12 -15.63 5.17
CA GLU A 73 -0.45 -16.92 5.20
C GLU A 73 0.91 -16.83 4.52
N VAL A 74 1.97 -17.25 5.22
CA VAL A 74 3.28 -17.38 4.60
C VAL A 74 3.28 -18.67 3.78
N VAL A 75 3.33 -18.54 2.47
CA VAL A 75 3.26 -19.66 1.53
C VAL A 75 4.63 -20.03 0.96
N GLY A 76 5.59 -19.14 1.07
CA GLY A 76 7.00 -19.41 0.70
C GLY A 76 7.75 -20.18 1.77
N ALA A 77 8.90 -20.77 1.39
CA ALA A 77 9.78 -21.49 2.31
C ALA A 77 10.45 -20.54 3.33
N ARG A 78 10.66 -19.26 2.97
CA ARG A 78 11.28 -18.26 3.83
C ARG A 78 10.22 -17.50 4.63
N GLN A 79 10.41 -17.43 5.94
CA GLN A 79 9.58 -16.58 6.80
C GLN A 79 10.07 -15.13 6.76
N PRO A 80 9.15 -14.13 6.74
CA PRO A 80 9.54 -12.73 6.90
C PRO A 80 10.14 -12.48 8.28
N GLY A 81 11.21 -11.68 8.35
CA GLY A 81 11.72 -11.16 9.61
C GLY A 81 10.82 -10.07 10.21
N THR A 82 11.10 -9.66 11.46
CA THR A 82 10.26 -8.66 12.16
C THR A 82 10.13 -7.34 11.39
N ALA A 83 11.22 -6.84 10.83
CA ALA A 83 11.20 -5.60 10.04
C ALA A 83 10.39 -5.78 8.74
N GLU A 84 10.56 -6.91 8.06
CA GLU A 84 9.80 -7.22 6.85
C GLU A 84 8.29 -7.33 7.13
N TRP A 85 7.89 -7.92 8.26
CA TRP A 85 6.49 -7.95 8.67
C TRP A 85 5.90 -6.54 8.87
N GLN A 86 6.66 -5.63 9.47
CA GLN A 86 6.22 -4.24 9.64
C GLN A 86 6.08 -3.54 8.28
N ASP A 87 7.01 -3.77 7.37
CA ASP A 87 6.99 -3.18 6.03
C ASP A 87 5.91 -3.79 5.15
N LEU A 88 5.67 -5.12 5.23
CA LEU A 88 4.55 -5.79 4.56
C LEU A 88 3.21 -5.23 5.03
N ALA A 89 3.01 -5.09 6.35
CA ALA A 89 1.79 -4.54 6.90
C ALA A 89 1.57 -3.10 6.43
N PHE A 90 2.60 -2.27 6.50
CA PHE A 90 2.53 -0.89 6.04
C PHE A 90 2.24 -0.80 4.52
N ALA A 91 2.97 -1.58 3.71
CA ALA A 91 2.75 -1.59 2.26
C ALA A 91 1.34 -2.05 1.89
N TRP A 92 0.81 -3.03 2.63
CA TRP A 92 -0.54 -3.54 2.45
C TRP A 92 -1.61 -2.51 2.83
N ASP A 93 -1.43 -1.79 3.93
CA ASP A 93 -2.33 -0.71 4.31
C ASP A 93 -2.35 0.43 3.27
N VAL A 94 -1.21 0.71 2.63
CA VAL A 94 -1.15 1.72 1.57
C VAL A 94 -1.77 1.22 0.28
N VAL A 95 -1.47 -0.03 -0.15
CA VAL A 95 -1.89 -0.54 -1.47
C VAL A 95 -3.40 -0.64 -1.60
N ARG A 96 -4.13 -0.88 -0.51
CA ARG A 96 -5.61 -0.93 -0.51
C ARG A 96 -6.27 0.40 -0.91
N HIS A 97 -5.53 1.50 -0.87
CA HIS A 97 -5.96 2.83 -1.30
C HIS A 97 -5.41 3.25 -2.67
N VAL A 98 -4.72 2.34 -3.36
CA VAL A 98 -4.11 2.61 -4.66
C VAL A 98 -4.99 2.05 -5.78
N LYS A 99 -5.21 2.85 -6.83
CA LYS A 99 -6.00 2.39 -7.99
C LYS A 99 -5.36 1.17 -8.67
N SER A 100 -6.17 0.17 -8.96
CA SER A 100 -5.79 -1.09 -9.60
C SER A 100 -5.30 -0.89 -11.05
N ASN A 101 -4.34 -1.68 -11.53
CA ASN A 101 -3.45 -2.51 -10.73
C ASN A 101 -2.55 -1.63 -9.89
N GLY A 102 -2.60 -1.82 -8.57
CA GLY A 102 -1.83 -1.07 -7.59
C GLY A 102 -0.67 -1.89 -7.04
N VAL A 103 0.50 -1.26 -6.91
CA VAL A 103 1.68 -1.84 -6.26
C VAL A 103 2.37 -0.80 -5.40
N VAL A 104 2.81 -1.22 -4.22
CA VAL A 104 3.55 -0.38 -3.27
C VAL A 104 4.84 -1.07 -2.87
N VAL A 105 5.95 -0.36 -2.93
CA VAL A 105 7.25 -0.77 -2.40
C VAL A 105 7.53 0.08 -1.16
N ALA A 106 7.70 -0.58 -0.03
CA ALA A 106 7.90 0.09 1.26
C ALA A 106 9.10 -0.49 2.02
N ARG A 107 9.78 0.38 2.75
CA ARG A 107 10.86 0.03 3.65
C ARG A 107 10.86 0.99 4.85
N GLU A 108 11.14 0.46 6.03
CA GLU A 108 11.16 1.24 7.29
C GLU A 108 9.83 1.99 7.52
N ARG A 109 8.71 1.32 7.18
CA ARG A 109 7.34 1.88 7.23
C ARG A 109 7.19 3.18 6.46
N SER A 110 7.86 3.27 5.33
CA SER A 110 7.77 4.39 4.39
C SER A 110 7.55 3.88 2.98
N ALA A 111 6.61 4.45 2.23
CA ALA A 111 6.37 4.11 0.84
C ALA A 111 7.40 4.84 -0.04
N HIS A 112 8.25 4.09 -0.72
CA HIS A 112 9.28 4.61 -1.61
C HIS A 112 8.91 4.53 -3.07
N GLY A 113 8.00 3.61 -3.42
CA GLY A 113 7.51 3.48 -4.79
C GLY A 113 6.06 3.05 -4.80
N ILE A 114 5.22 3.83 -5.48
CA ILE A 114 3.80 3.54 -5.66
C ILE A 114 3.49 3.57 -7.15
N CYS A 115 2.84 2.52 -7.64
CA CYS A 115 2.27 2.49 -8.98
C CYS A 115 0.76 2.29 -8.90
N ALA A 116 0.01 3.07 -9.64
CA ALA A 116 -1.44 3.05 -9.67
C ALA A 116 -1.99 3.00 -11.10
N GLY A 117 -3.13 2.34 -11.29
CA GLY A 117 -3.90 2.41 -12.51
C GLY A 117 -3.25 1.73 -13.72
N GLN A 118 -2.39 0.75 -13.53
CA GLN A 118 -1.78 0.02 -14.63
C GLN A 118 -2.68 -1.10 -15.14
N THR A 119 -2.65 -1.30 -16.46
CA THR A 119 -3.40 -2.39 -17.11
C THR A 119 -2.71 -3.75 -16.96
N ASN A 120 -1.42 -3.76 -16.68
CA ASN A 120 -0.60 -4.97 -16.57
C ASN A 120 0.07 -5.05 -15.20
N ARG A 121 0.02 -6.24 -14.56
CA ARG A 121 0.53 -6.45 -13.19
C ARG A 121 2.04 -6.33 -13.11
N VAL A 122 2.79 -6.97 -14.02
CA VAL A 122 4.25 -6.89 -14.01
C VAL A 122 4.73 -5.46 -14.23
N SER A 123 4.11 -4.71 -15.14
CA SER A 123 4.45 -3.30 -15.35
C SER A 123 4.19 -2.44 -14.11
N ALA A 124 3.13 -2.74 -13.33
CA ALA A 124 2.87 -2.05 -12.07
C ALA A 124 4.02 -2.27 -11.08
N VAL A 125 4.52 -3.50 -10.97
CA VAL A 125 5.68 -3.84 -10.12
C VAL A 125 6.93 -3.11 -10.58
N GLU A 126 7.26 -3.20 -11.87
CA GLU A 126 8.45 -2.55 -12.46
C GLU A 126 8.46 -1.04 -12.21
N ILE A 127 7.30 -0.39 -12.40
CA ILE A 127 7.17 1.06 -12.16
C ILE A 127 7.33 1.40 -10.69
N ALA A 128 6.70 0.64 -9.78
CA ALA A 128 6.84 0.85 -8.35
C ALA A 128 8.29 0.67 -7.89
N CYS A 129 8.95 -0.41 -8.34
CA CYS A 129 10.35 -0.68 -8.02
C CYS A 129 11.29 0.39 -8.59
N ARG A 130 11.07 0.82 -9.83
CA ARG A 130 11.86 1.91 -10.43
C ARG A 130 11.71 3.22 -9.67
N ARG A 131 10.51 3.56 -9.20
CA ARG A 131 10.26 4.74 -8.37
C ARG A 131 10.92 4.64 -7.01
N ALA A 132 10.95 3.45 -6.41
CA ALA A 132 11.65 3.21 -5.17
C ALA A 132 13.17 3.34 -5.31
N GLY A 133 13.72 3.06 -6.50
CA GLY A 133 15.15 3.16 -6.78
C GLY A 133 15.97 2.32 -5.81
N ALA A 134 16.99 2.91 -5.19
CA ALA A 134 17.85 2.21 -4.23
C ALA A 134 17.11 1.69 -2.98
N HIS A 135 15.97 2.27 -2.65
CA HIS A 135 15.14 1.85 -1.49
C HIS A 135 14.39 0.54 -1.75
N ALA A 136 14.34 0.04 -2.98
CA ALA A 136 13.78 -1.28 -3.29
C ALA A 136 14.61 -2.43 -2.67
N ARG A 137 15.90 -2.22 -2.44
CA ARG A 137 16.77 -3.24 -1.83
C ARG A 137 16.41 -3.47 -0.37
N GLY A 138 16.03 -4.70 -0.06
CA GLY A 138 15.58 -5.09 1.28
C GLY A 138 14.16 -4.62 1.62
N ALA A 139 13.41 -4.07 0.65
CA ALA A 139 12.06 -3.59 0.84
C ALA A 139 11.02 -4.72 0.79
N ALA A 140 9.82 -4.41 1.30
CA ALA A 140 8.61 -5.17 1.06
C ALA A 140 7.85 -4.61 -0.15
N CYS A 141 7.22 -5.52 -0.93
CA CYS A 141 6.35 -5.17 -2.05
C CYS A 141 4.94 -5.69 -1.79
N ALA A 142 3.93 -4.84 -1.92
CA ALA A 142 2.52 -5.21 -1.82
C ALA A 142 1.81 -5.01 -3.16
N SER A 143 0.97 -5.98 -3.54
CA SER A 143 0.13 -5.94 -4.74
C SER A 143 -1.33 -6.09 -4.37
N ASP A 144 -2.21 -5.22 -4.89
CA ASP A 144 -3.66 -5.21 -4.61
C ASP A 144 -4.41 -6.44 -5.16
N GLY A 145 -3.79 -7.19 -6.06
CA GLY A 145 -4.29 -8.41 -6.67
C GLY A 145 -3.22 -9.48 -6.81
N PHE A 146 -3.64 -10.71 -7.10
CA PHE A 146 -2.74 -11.86 -7.28
C PHE A 146 -1.79 -11.68 -8.48
N PHE A 147 -0.70 -12.40 -8.47
CA PHE A 147 0.19 -12.53 -9.61
C PHE A 147 -0.33 -13.61 -10.56
N PRO A 148 -0.72 -13.27 -11.81
CA PRO A 148 -1.18 -14.27 -12.77
C PRO A 148 -0.05 -15.15 -13.30
N PHE A 149 1.20 -14.65 -13.20
CA PHE A 149 2.44 -15.30 -13.59
C PHE A 149 3.56 -14.95 -12.61
N PRO A 150 4.66 -15.71 -12.55
CA PRO A 150 5.81 -15.41 -11.68
C PRO A 150 6.54 -14.10 -12.01
N ASP A 151 6.34 -13.52 -13.19
CA ASP A 151 7.08 -12.38 -13.72
C ASP A 151 7.01 -11.14 -12.81
N GLY A 152 5.84 -10.85 -12.24
CA GLY A 152 5.69 -9.73 -11.30
C GLY A 152 6.48 -9.94 -10.01
N LEU A 153 6.46 -11.15 -9.45
CA LEU A 153 7.28 -11.48 -8.28
C LEU A 153 8.78 -11.44 -8.61
N LEU A 154 9.16 -11.95 -9.77
CA LEU A 154 10.55 -11.92 -10.22
C LEU A 154 11.04 -10.48 -10.42
N ALA A 155 10.22 -9.60 -10.99
CA ALA A 155 10.55 -8.18 -11.14
C ALA A 155 10.79 -7.50 -9.78
N ALA A 156 9.98 -7.81 -8.75
CA ALA A 156 10.20 -7.32 -7.40
C ALA A 156 11.52 -7.84 -6.80
N ALA A 157 11.79 -9.14 -6.97
CA ALA A 157 13.01 -9.78 -6.50
C ALA A 157 14.27 -9.22 -7.19
N ASP A 158 14.21 -9.00 -8.50
CA ASP A 158 15.32 -8.43 -9.29
C ASP A 158 15.62 -6.98 -8.89
N ALA A 159 14.60 -6.22 -8.46
CA ALA A 159 14.79 -4.89 -7.88
C ALA A 159 15.37 -4.92 -6.47
N GLY A 160 15.42 -6.09 -5.83
CA GLY A 160 15.97 -6.29 -4.50
C GLY A 160 14.94 -6.34 -3.37
N CYS A 161 13.64 -6.41 -3.67
CA CYS A 161 12.63 -6.66 -2.64
C CYS A 161 12.84 -8.06 -2.04
N THR A 162 12.76 -8.15 -0.70
CA THR A 162 13.00 -9.40 0.02
C THR A 162 11.73 -10.04 0.55
N ALA A 163 10.64 -9.30 0.62
CA ALA A 163 9.34 -9.78 1.06
C ALA A 163 8.23 -9.26 0.14
N VAL A 164 7.23 -10.11 -0.13
CA VAL A 164 6.11 -9.78 -1.01
C VAL A 164 4.81 -10.23 -0.36
N ILE A 165 3.78 -9.35 -0.40
CA ILE A 165 2.41 -9.68 -0.03
C ILE A 165 1.48 -9.44 -1.21
N ALA A 166 0.62 -10.39 -1.51
CA ALA A 166 -0.39 -10.32 -2.54
C ALA A 166 -1.56 -11.25 -2.21
N PRO A 167 -2.75 -11.07 -2.76
CA PRO A 167 -3.79 -12.07 -2.69
C PRO A 167 -3.35 -13.38 -3.37
N GLY A 168 -3.78 -14.50 -2.81
CA GLY A 168 -3.72 -15.81 -3.48
C GLY A 168 -4.94 -16.04 -4.37
N GLY A 169 -5.03 -17.25 -4.95
CA GLY A 169 -6.16 -17.73 -5.73
C GLY A 169 -5.97 -17.59 -7.25
N SER A 170 -4.72 -17.52 -7.71
CA SER A 170 -4.36 -17.72 -9.10
C SER A 170 -4.20 -19.22 -9.39
N ILE A 171 -4.55 -19.67 -10.60
CA ILE A 171 -4.26 -21.02 -11.07
C ILE A 171 -2.75 -21.33 -11.03
N ARG A 172 -1.92 -20.28 -11.10
CA ARG A 172 -0.45 -20.38 -11.11
C ARG A 172 0.22 -20.06 -9.77
N ASP A 173 -0.51 -20.09 -8.67
CA ASP A 173 0.06 -19.81 -7.33
C ASP A 173 1.28 -20.71 -7.04
N ALA A 174 1.22 -21.99 -7.43
CA ALA A 174 2.33 -22.91 -7.25
C ALA A 174 3.62 -22.45 -7.99
N GLU A 175 3.50 -21.88 -9.18
CA GLU A 175 4.62 -21.35 -9.95
C GLU A 175 5.19 -20.07 -9.28
N VAL A 176 4.31 -19.20 -8.76
CA VAL A 176 4.71 -17.99 -8.03
C VAL A 176 5.44 -18.33 -6.74
N ILE A 177 4.94 -19.32 -5.98
CA ILE A 177 5.59 -19.83 -4.76
C ILE A 177 6.97 -20.42 -5.09
N ALA A 178 7.07 -21.23 -6.14
CA ALA A 178 8.34 -21.81 -6.56
C ALA A 178 9.36 -20.71 -6.95
N ALA A 179 8.93 -19.68 -7.65
CA ALA A 179 9.78 -18.54 -8.01
C ALA A 179 10.24 -17.75 -6.77
N ALA A 180 9.36 -17.53 -5.78
CA ALA A 180 9.70 -16.89 -4.52
C ALA A 180 10.77 -17.69 -3.77
N ASN A 181 10.59 -19.01 -3.68
CA ASN A 181 11.54 -19.91 -3.02
C ASN A 181 12.91 -19.90 -3.70
N ALA A 182 12.93 -19.96 -5.03
CA ALA A 182 14.17 -19.91 -5.79
C ALA A 182 14.97 -18.61 -5.60
N ARG A 183 14.26 -17.51 -5.32
CA ARG A 183 14.86 -16.17 -5.08
C ARG A 183 15.06 -15.85 -3.61
N GLY A 184 14.68 -16.73 -2.69
CA GLY A 184 14.73 -16.47 -1.25
C GLY A 184 13.85 -15.32 -0.80
N VAL A 185 12.77 -15.02 -1.53
CA VAL A 185 11.79 -14.00 -1.19
C VAL A 185 10.74 -14.58 -0.24
N ALA A 186 10.44 -13.87 0.87
CA ALA A 186 9.33 -14.25 1.72
C ALA A 186 8.00 -13.86 1.01
N LEU A 187 7.18 -14.86 0.75
CA LEU A 187 5.88 -14.65 0.09
C LEU A 187 4.74 -14.88 1.06
N VAL A 188 3.88 -13.88 1.16
CA VAL A 188 2.69 -13.88 2.00
C VAL A 188 1.45 -13.76 1.12
N PHE A 189 0.48 -14.65 1.29
CA PHE A 189 -0.82 -14.53 0.67
C PHE A 189 -1.84 -13.92 1.64
N SER A 190 -2.54 -12.90 1.14
CA SER A 190 -3.70 -12.34 1.79
C SER A 190 -4.96 -13.04 1.29
N SER A 191 -5.94 -13.22 2.19
CA SER A 191 -7.25 -13.75 1.84
C SER A 191 -8.17 -12.73 1.16
N ARG A 192 -7.74 -11.47 1.01
CA ARG A 192 -8.54 -10.39 0.40
C ARG A 192 -7.84 -9.79 -0.82
N ARG A 193 -8.67 -9.28 -1.73
CA ARG A 193 -8.25 -8.44 -2.86
C ARG A 193 -8.79 -7.03 -2.63
N TYR A 194 -8.00 -6.03 -2.99
CA TYR A 194 -8.41 -4.64 -2.88
C TYR A 194 -8.38 -3.98 -4.25
N PHE A 195 -9.49 -4.08 -4.99
CA PHE A 195 -9.60 -3.45 -6.29
C PHE A 195 -10.28 -2.09 -6.16
N LEU A 196 -9.50 -1.03 -6.32
CA LEU A 196 -10.00 0.33 -6.37
C LEU A 196 -9.97 0.82 -7.83
N HIS A 197 -11.14 1.08 -8.41
CA HIS A 197 -11.30 1.53 -9.80
C HIS A 197 -11.78 2.97 -9.93
#